data_54e76a9e8ac97484e02cc4471e6d0593
#
_entry.id   54e76a9e8ac97484e02cc4471e6d0593
#
_cell.length_a   1.000
_cell.length_b   1.000
_cell.length_c   1.000
_cell.angle_alpha   90.00
_cell.angle_beta   90.00
_cell.angle_gamma   90.00
#
_symmetry.space_group_name_H-M   'P 1'
#
loop_
_entity.id
_entity.type
_entity.pdbx_description
1 polymer ?
#
loop_
_entity_poly.entity_id
_entity_poly.type
_entity_poly.pdbx_seq_one_letter_code
_entity_poly.pdbx_strand_id
1 'polypeptide(L)'
;MHLLAAGDSLTYGFDVPMPSRWLTKLAAALPDLQVTNLGMCGAGLDQVLQRAERTLREPGAYDRLFLMAGSNDIMQDAENEQPLNIRPLVRKITAFTSAHAALPIVIGIPPEITKEAIYTGWQSAPAFPYAVAAFQEYGDALVRAFPQTALDFRRLLASNEYDDGVHPNIYGYAKMAKHAQTYFASSNS
;
A
#
# COMPACT_ATOMS: atom_id res chain seq x y z
N MET A 1 -9.82 -17.09 -7.41
CA MET A 1 -9.98 -15.93 -6.51
C MET A 1 -9.74 -14.65 -7.29
N HIS A 2 -10.66 -13.68 -7.23
CA HIS A 2 -10.52 -12.39 -7.89
C HIS A 2 -10.22 -11.30 -6.84
N LEU A 3 -9.00 -10.77 -6.85
CA LEU A 3 -8.51 -9.74 -5.95
C LEU A 3 -8.66 -8.36 -6.59
N LEU A 4 -9.37 -7.47 -5.92
CA LEU A 4 -9.33 -6.04 -6.20
C LEU A 4 -8.19 -5.42 -5.39
N ALA A 5 -7.23 -4.77 -6.04
CA ALA A 5 -6.13 -4.08 -5.38
C ALA A 5 -6.28 -2.57 -5.53
N ALA A 6 -6.65 -1.89 -4.45
CA ALA A 6 -6.81 -0.45 -4.40
C ALA A 6 -5.65 0.21 -3.64
N GLY A 7 -5.11 1.30 -4.19
CA GLY A 7 -4.00 2.02 -3.59
C GLY A 7 -3.44 3.13 -4.48
N ASP A 8 -2.28 3.60 -4.11
CA ASP A 8 -1.54 4.66 -4.77
C ASP A 8 -0.51 4.12 -5.79
N SER A 9 0.60 4.85 -6.00
CA SER A 9 1.70 4.46 -6.90
C SER A 9 2.38 3.15 -6.50
N LEU A 10 2.46 2.85 -5.21
CA LEU A 10 3.05 1.60 -4.69
C LEU A 10 2.20 0.38 -5.09
N THR A 11 0.88 0.53 -5.10
CA THR A 11 -0.06 -0.50 -5.60
C THR A 11 -0.03 -0.58 -7.12
N TYR A 12 0.02 0.56 -7.81
CA TYR A 12 0.13 0.61 -9.27
C TYR A 12 1.38 -0.10 -9.79
N GLY A 13 2.50 -0.01 -9.08
CA GLY A 13 3.82 -0.45 -9.54
C GLY A 13 4.48 0.63 -10.40
N PHE A 14 4.65 1.83 -9.80
CA PHE A 14 5.23 3.00 -10.45
C PHE A 14 6.67 2.74 -10.90
N ASP A 15 7.04 3.36 -12.02
CA ASP A 15 8.37 3.41 -12.62
C ASP A 15 9.01 2.05 -13.02
N VAL A 16 8.20 0.98 -13.07
CA VAL A 16 8.67 -0.30 -13.60
C VAL A 16 7.75 -0.83 -14.71
N PRO A 17 8.31 -1.58 -15.69
CA PRO A 17 7.50 -2.24 -16.72
C PRO A 17 6.43 -3.15 -16.11
N MET A 18 5.27 -3.25 -16.76
CA MET A 18 4.13 -4.03 -16.26
C MET A 18 4.49 -5.45 -15.79
N PRO A 19 5.34 -6.25 -16.52
CA PRO A 19 5.72 -7.59 -16.05
C PRO A 19 6.53 -7.59 -14.73
N SER A 20 7.13 -6.45 -14.36
CA SER A 20 7.94 -6.30 -13.15
C SER A 20 7.12 -5.78 -11.95
N ARG A 21 5.89 -5.33 -12.15
CA ARG A 21 5.02 -4.88 -11.07
C ARG A 21 4.67 -6.02 -10.13
N TRP A 22 4.64 -5.75 -8.84
CA TRP A 22 4.46 -6.79 -7.82
C TRP A 22 3.12 -7.54 -7.92
N LEU A 23 2.03 -6.86 -8.26
CA LEU A 23 0.72 -7.49 -8.47
C LEU A 23 0.69 -8.39 -9.70
N THR A 24 1.37 -8.02 -10.79
CA THR A 24 1.53 -8.87 -11.98
C THR A 24 2.34 -10.13 -11.65
N LYS A 25 3.44 -9.97 -10.90
CA LYS A 25 4.25 -11.10 -10.43
C LYS A 25 3.47 -12.00 -9.46
N LEU A 26 2.67 -11.41 -8.57
CA LEU A 26 1.81 -12.15 -7.64
C LEU A 26 0.79 -13.01 -8.41
N ALA A 27 0.09 -12.43 -9.39
CA ALA A 27 -0.86 -13.16 -10.23
C ALA A 27 -0.18 -14.28 -11.03
N ALA A 28 1.02 -14.05 -11.57
CA ALA A 28 1.79 -15.07 -12.26
C ALA A 28 2.24 -16.25 -11.35
N ALA A 29 2.48 -15.96 -10.06
CA ALA A 29 2.92 -16.95 -9.08
C ALA A 29 1.77 -17.75 -8.45
N LEU A 30 0.52 -17.29 -8.59
CA LEU A 30 -0.70 -17.92 -8.07
C LEU A 30 -1.71 -18.09 -9.20
N PRO A 31 -1.70 -19.23 -9.93
CA PRO A 31 -2.49 -19.40 -11.17
C PRO A 31 -4.00 -19.17 -11.02
N ASP A 32 -4.55 -19.42 -9.82
CA ASP A 32 -5.97 -19.22 -9.53
C ASP A 32 -6.30 -17.79 -9.09
N LEU A 33 -5.31 -16.89 -9.06
CA LEU A 33 -5.47 -15.49 -8.67
C LEU A 33 -5.60 -14.60 -9.91
N GLN A 34 -6.77 -13.98 -10.05
CA GLN A 34 -6.97 -12.83 -10.93
C GLN A 34 -6.82 -11.54 -10.13
N VAL A 35 -6.18 -10.53 -10.70
CA VAL A 35 -5.97 -9.23 -10.04
C VAL A 35 -6.50 -8.10 -10.90
N THR A 36 -7.40 -7.30 -10.33
CA THR A 36 -7.76 -5.99 -10.86
C THR A 36 -7.00 -4.93 -10.08
N ASN A 37 -6.05 -4.26 -10.75
CA ASN A 37 -5.22 -3.23 -10.15
C ASN A 37 -5.86 -1.84 -10.34
N LEU A 38 -6.33 -1.23 -9.25
CA LEU A 38 -6.85 0.13 -9.17
C LEU A 38 -5.84 1.16 -8.65
N GLY A 39 -4.56 0.80 -8.57
CA GLY A 39 -3.52 1.73 -8.15
C GLY A 39 -3.52 3.02 -8.97
N MET A 40 -3.39 4.16 -8.31
CA MET A 40 -3.40 5.49 -8.93
C MET A 40 -2.26 6.33 -8.37
N CYS A 41 -1.28 6.67 -9.22
CA CYS A 41 -0.11 7.44 -8.81
C CYS A 41 -0.52 8.81 -8.24
N GLY A 42 0.07 9.18 -7.09
CA GLY A 42 -0.21 10.44 -6.41
C GLY A 42 -1.53 10.49 -5.64
N ALA A 43 -2.30 9.39 -5.62
CA ALA A 43 -3.60 9.39 -4.94
C ALA A 43 -3.46 9.43 -3.42
N GLY A 44 -4.18 10.36 -2.78
CA GLY A 44 -4.41 10.33 -1.34
C GLY A 44 -5.48 9.29 -0.96
N LEU A 45 -5.58 9.02 0.35
CA LEU A 45 -6.48 8.00 0.89
C LEU A 45 -7.93 8.17 0.44
N ASP A 46 -8.48 9.38 0.48
CA ASP A 46 -9.88 9.62 0.11
C ASP A 46 -10.16 9.26 -1.35
N GLN A 47 -9.23 9.54 -2.26
CA GLN A 47 -9.36 9.19 -3.67
C GLN A 47 -9.32 7.68 -3.88
N VAL A 48 -8.43 6.99 -3.15
CA VAL A 48 -8.32 5.51 -3.20
C VAL A 48 -9.61 4.87 -2.70
N LEU A 49 -10.12 5.30 -1.53
CA LEU A 49 -11.36 4.76 -0.94
C LEU A 49 -12.56 5.03 -1.86
N GLN A 50 -12.69 6.23 -2.41
CA GLN A 50 -13.76 6.55 -3.33
C GLN A 50 -13.73 5.69 -4.61
N ARG A 51 -12.53 5.43 -5.15
CA ARG A 51 -12.38 4.57 -6.33
C ARG A 51 -12.73 3.12 -6.01
N ALA A 52 -12.26 2.59 -4.88
CA ALA A 52 -12.63 1.26 -4.40
C ALA A 52 -14.15 1.14 -4.22
N GLU A 53 -14.78 2.09 -3.53
CA GLU A 53 -16.23 2.16 -3.31
C GLU A 53 -17.04 2.09 -4.62
N ARG A 54 -16.62 2.87 -5.63
CA ARG A 54 -17.30 2.86 -6.94
C ARG A 54 -17.19 1.51 -7.63
N THR A 55 -16.03 0.85 -7.54
CA THR A 55 -15.77 -0.43 -8.19
C THR A 55 -16.50 -1.57 -7.47
N LEU A 56 -16.64 -1.50 -6.16
CA LEU A 56 -17.35 -2.51 -5.34
C LEU A 56 -18.88 -2.43 -5.42
N ARG A 57 -19.45 -1.45 -6.14
CA ARG A 57 -20.91 -1.34 -6.33
C ARG A 57 -21.50 -2.51 -7.11
N GLU A 58 -20.70 -3.23 -7.88
CA GLU A 58 -21.09 -4.46 -8.57
C GLU A 58 -20.91 -5.65 -7.62
N PRO A 59 -21.96 -6.21 -7.01
CA PRO A 59 -21.85 -7.31 -6.06
C PRO A 59 -21.29 -8.57 -6.70
N GLY A 60 -20.41 -9.27 -5.97
CA GLY A 60 -19.85 -10.56 -6.41
C GLY A 60 -18.78 -10.49 -7.48
N ALA A 61 -18.36 -9.28 -7.87
CA ALA A 61 -17.27 -9.13 -8.86
C ALA A 61 -15.89 -9.51 -8.29
N TYR A 62 -15.72 -9.45 -6.96
CA TYR A 62 -14.44 -9.67 -6.28
C TYR A 62 -14.62 -10.55 -5.04
N ASP A 63 -13.68 -11.45 -4.82
CA ASP A 63 -13.64 -12.33 -3.65
C ASP A 63 -12.90 -11.68 -2.47
N ARG A 64 -12.02 -10.72 -2.75
CA ARG A 64 -11.17 -10.06 -1.74
C ARG A 64 -10.74 -8.67 -2.21
N LEU A 65 -10.57 -7.76 -1.26
CA LEU A 65 -9.94 -6.45 -1.47
C LEU A 65 -8.56 -6.41 -0.80
N PHE A 66 -7.55 -5.93 -1.51
CA PHE A 66 -6.31 -5.41 -0.94
C PHE A 66 -6.36 -3.89 -0.95
N LEU A 67 -6.07 -3.25 0.18
CA LEU A 67 -6.09 -1.80 0.33
C LEU A 67 -4.76 -1.31 0.92
N MET A 68 -4.00 -0.52 0.17
CA MET A 68 -2.76 0.12 0.63
C MET A 68 -2.74 1.57 0.17
N ALA A 69 -2.91 2.51 1.08
CA ALA A 69 -3.00 3.94 0.80
C ALA A 69 -2.62 4.78 2.02
N GLY A 70 -2.48 6.09 1.84
CA GLY A 70 -2.13 7.05 2.89
C GLY A 70 -0.69 7.55 2.83
N SER A 71 0.16 6.95 1.97
CA SER A 71 1.56 7.38 1.81
C SER A 71 1.65 8.83 1.32
N ASN A 72 0.86 9.19 0.31
CA ASN A 72 0.85 10.56 -0.22
C ASN A 72 0.32 11.57 0.80
N ASP A 73 -0.71 11.20 1.58
CA ASP A 73 -1.22 12.05 2.66
C ASP A 73 -0.12 12.35 3.69
N ILE A 74 0.60 11.32 4.15
CA ILE A 74 1.70 11.45 5.10
C ILE A 74 2.82 12.31 4.53
N MET A 75 3.26 12.05 3.30
CA MET A 75 4.37 12.78 2.68
C MET A 75 4.01 14.25 2.46
N GLN A 76 2.79 14.54 2.02
CA GLN A 76 2.33 15.90 1.81
C GLN A 76 2.19 16.67 3.12
N ASP A 77 1.60 16.04 4.15
CA ASP A 77 1.42 16.67 5.46
C ASP A 77 2.78 16.92 6.16
N ALA A 78 3.78 16.06 5.94
CA ALA A 78 5.11 16.20 6.52
C ALA A 78 5.83 17.49 6.08
N GLU A 79 5.53 18.02 4.90
CA GLU A 79 6.08 19.30 4.42
C GLU A 79 5.71 20.48 5.33
N ASN A 80 4.73 20.35 6.21
CA ASN A 80 4.41 21.34 7.24
C ASN A 80 5.36 21.29 8.44
N GLU A 81 6.37 20.42 8.44
CA GLU A 81 7.42 20.29 9.46
C GLU A 81 6.87 20.16 10.89
N GLN A 82 5.76 19.44 11.06
CA GLN A 82 5.09 19.23 12.34
C GLN A 82 4.82 17.74 12.59
N PRO A 83 4.70 17.32 13.86
CA PRO A 83 4.25 15.97 14.16
C PRO A 83 2.88 15.70 13.52
N LEU A 84 2.83 14.64 12.72
CA LEU A 84 1.64 14.32 11.95
C LEU A 84 0.60 13.60 12.81
N ASN A 85 -0.67 13.86 12.53
CA ASN A 85 -1.77 13.13 13.15
C ASN A 85 -2.32 12.08 12.19
N ILE A 86 -1.81 10.85 12.29
CA ILE A 86 -2.24 9.74 11.44
C ILE A 86 -3.62 9.15 11.83
N ARG A 87 -4.21 9.56 12.95
CA ARG A 87 -5.48 9.00 13.43
C ARG A 87 -6.65 9.16 12.45
N PRO A 88 -6.79 10.30 11.73
CA PRO A 88 -7.83 10.43 10.71
C PRO A 88 -7.71 9.39 9.60
N LEU A 89 -6.49 9.07 9.15
CA LEU A 89 -6.24 8.06 8.11
C LEU A 89 -6.68 6.68 8.58
N VAL A 90 -6.21 6.25 9.76
CA VAL A 90 -6.58 4.96 10.36
C VAL A 90 -8.10 4.86 10.56
N ARG A 91 -8.74 5.93 11.05
CA ARG A 91 -10.19 5.97 11.26
C ARG A 91 -10.97 5.81 9.94
N LYS A 92 -10.54 6.47 8.85
CA LYS A 92 -11.16 6.34 7.53
C LYS A 92 -11.06 4.89 7.01
N ILE A 93 -9.90 4.26 7.14
CA ILE A 93 -9.71 2.86 6.75
C ILE A 93 -10.60 1.94 7.59
N THR A 94 -10.64 2.14 8.91
CA THR A 94 -11.50 1.33 9.80
C THR A 94 -13.00 1.50 9.46
N ALA A 95 -13.44 2.72 9.19
CA ALA A 95 -14.81 2.96 8.78
C ALA A 95 -15.15 2.28 7.44
N PHE A 96 -14.25 2.37 6.47
CA PHE A 96 -14.41 1.73 5.16
C PHE A 96 -14.46 0.20 5.29
N THR A 97 -13.53 -0.41 6.04
CA THR A 97 -13.53 -1.86 6.25
C THR A 97 -14.78 -2.35 6.97
N SER A 98 -15.29 -1.57 7.95
CA SER A 98 -16.51 -1.90 8.65
C SER A 98 -17.75 -1.81 7.74
N ALA A 99 -17.80 -0.85 6.82
CA ALA A 99 -18.87 -0.72 5.84
C ALA A 99 -18.87 -1.88 4.81
N HIS A 100 -17.74 -2.51 4.58
CA HIS A 100 -17.55 -3.63 3.66
C HIS A 100 -17.24 -4.96 4.37
N ALA A 101 -17.73 -5.17 5.59
CA ALA A 101 -17.40 -6.33 6.43
C ALA A 101 -17.71 -7.70 5.81
N ALA A 102 -18.61 -7.75 4.81
CA ALA A 102 -18.90 -8.98 4.07
C ALA A 102 -17.79 -9.39 3.07
N LEU A 103 -16.92 -8.47 2.69
CA LEU A 103 -15.79 -8.72 1.80
C LEU A 103 -14.51 -8.88 2.62
N PRO A 104 -13.76 -9.98 2.49
CA PRO A 104 -12.45 -10.09 3.11
C PRO A 104 -11.50 -8.98 2.63
N ILE A 105 -10.95 -8.20 3.56
CA ILE A 105 -10.07 -7.07 3.24
C ILE A 105 -8.69 -7.30 3.84
N VAL A 106 -7.66 -7.19 3.01
CA VAL A 106 -6.24 -7.20 3.40
C VAL A 106 -5.74 -5.77 3.42
N ILE A 107 -5.19 -5.33 4.54
CA ILE A 107 -4.61 -4.00 4.69
C ILE A 107 -3.12 -4.07 4.42
N GLY A 108 -2.68 -3.48 3.30
CA GLY A 108 -1.27 -3.29 2.98
C GLY A 108 -0.68 -2.17 3.82
N ILE A 109 0.44 -2.45 4.49
CA ILE A 109 1.23 -1.41 5.16
C ILE A 109 2.38 -1.06 4.22
N PRO A 110 2.50 0.20 3.78
CA PRO A 110 3.50 0.58 2.79
C PRO A 110 4.92 0.37 3.31
N PRO A 111 5.90 0.10 2.41
CA PRO A 111 7.30 0.09 2.77
C PRO A 111 7.74 1.45 3.30
N GLU A 112 8.84 1.46 4.04
CA GLU A 112 9.44 2.69 4.59
C GLU A 112 10.07 3.51 3.46
N ILE A 113 10.13 4.84 3.62
CA ILE A 113 10.88 5.72 2.72
C ILE A 113 12.35 5.78 3.14
N THR A 114 13.24 5.99 2.19
CA THR A 114 14.68 6.10 2.43
C THR A 114 15.18 7.53 2.22
N LYS A 115 16.43 7.80 2.64
CA LYS A 115 17.03 9.15 2.53
C LYS A 115 17.17 9.63 1.08
N GLU A 116 17.17 8.71 0.12
CA GLU A 116 17.19 9.02 -1.32
C GLU A 116 15.98 9.88 -1.71
N ALA A 117 14.85 9.76 -1.01
CA ALA A 117 13.67 10.59 -1.22
C ALA A 117 13.96 12.10 -1.12
N ILE A 118 14.97 12.49 -0.32
CA ILE A 118 15.41 13.88 -0.22
C ILE A 118 16.12 14.32 -1.50
N TYR A 119 17.00 13.48 -2.02
CA TYR A 119 17.83 13.81 -3.19
C TYR A 119 17.05 13.78 -4.49
N THR A 120 15.99 12.98 -4.54
CA THR A 120 15.09 12.86 -5.70
C THR A 120 13.91 13.86 -5.66
N GLY A 121 13.79 14.62 -4.57
CA GLY A 121 12.80 15.67 -4.43
C GLY A 121 11.40 15.20 -4.02
N TRP A 122 11.26 13.95 -3.59
CA TRP A 122 9.99 13.45 -3.05
C TRP A 122 9.67 13.99 -1.68
N GLN A 123 10.71 14.36 -0.91
CA GLN A 123 10.55 14.92 0.42
C GLN A 123 11.62 15.97 0.67
N SER A 124 11.28 17.10 1.27
CA SER A 124 12.29 18.06 1.70
C SER A 124 13.11 17.52 2.88
N ALA A 125 14.36 17.97 3.01
CA ALA A 125 15.22 17.51 4.10
C ALA A 125 14.65 17.83 5.51
N PRO A 126 14.02 19.00 5.75
CA PRO A 126 13.34 19.28 7.02
C PRO A 126 12.13 18.37 7.29
N ALA A 127 11.34 18.05 6.25
CA ALA A 127 10.13 17.24 6.36
C ALA A 127 10.41 15.75 6.53
N PHE A 128 11.53 15.25 6.01
CA PHE A 128 11.86 13.83 5.99
C PHE A 128 11.75 13.12 7.36
N PRO A 129 12.31 13.64 8.46
CA PRO A 129 12.19 12.97 9.77
C PRO A 129 10.74 12.89 10.27
N TYR A 130 9.89 13.86 9.95
CA TYR A 130 8.47 13.81 10.28
C TYR A 130 7.73 12.75 9.47
N ALA A 131 8.02 12.67 8.17
CA ALA A 131 7.46 11.63 7.30
C ALA A 131 7.85 10.23 7.80
N VAL A 132 9.14 9.98 8.08
CA VAL A 132 9.61 8.68 8.61
C VAL A 132 8.89 8.31 9.91
N ALA A 133 8.80 9.23 10.86
CA ALA A 133 8.10 8.98 12.12
C ALA A 133 6.61 8.66 11.91
N ALA A 134 5.95 9.39 11.01
CA ALA A 134 4.55 9.18 10.70
C ALA A 134 4.29 7.86 9.97
N PHE A 135 5.16 7.44 9.04
CA PHE A 135 5.07 6.12 8.42
C PHE A 135 5.16 4.98 9.44
N GLN A 136 6.07 5.10 10.41
CA GLN A 136 6.21 4.12 11.50
C GLN A 136 4.94 4.08 12.36
N GLU A 137 4.47 5.25 12.85
CA GLU A 137 3.27 5.35 13.68
C GLU A 137 2.02 4.82 12.93
N TYR A 138 1.89 5.18 11.66
CA TYR A 138 0.79 4.73 10.79
C TYR A 138 0.79 3.21 10.62
N GLY A 139 1.93 2.63 10.29
CA GLY A 139 2.07 1.18 10.16
C GLY A 139 1.75 0.45 11.47
N ASP A 140 2.26 0.94 12.60
CA ASP A 140 1.95 0.37 13.91
C ASP A 140 0.47 0.45 14.28
N ALA A 141 -0.17 1.57 13.93
CA ALA A 141 -1.60 1.76 14.15
C ALA A 141 -2.43 0.82 13.27
N LEU A 142 -2.04 0.59 12.01
CA LEU A 142 -2.70 -0.37 11.13
C LEU A 142 -2.51 -1.81 11.61
N VAL A 143 -1.31 -2.23 12.05
CA VAL A 143 -1.09 -3.56 12.63
C VAL A 143 -1.98 -3.77 13.85
N ARG A 144 -2.10 -2.76 14.73
CA ARG A 144 -2.98 -2.86 15.91
C ARG A 144 -4.45 -2.94 15.54
N ALA A 145 -4.88 -2.20 14.51
CA ALA A 145 -6.28 -2.18 14.08
C ALA A 145 -6.67 -3.45 13.30
N PHE A 146 -5.72 -4.05 12.58
CA PHE A 146 -5.95 -5.16 11.66
C PHE A 146 -4.94 -6.31 11.86
N PRO A 147 -4.82 -6.89 13.06
CA PRO A 147 -3.71 -7.80 13.40
C PRO A 147 -3.72 -9.11 12.59
N GLN A 148 -4.86 -9.51 12.04
CA GLN A 148 -5.00 -10.75 11.28
C GLN A 148 -5.00 -10.53 9.75
N THR A 149 -5.22 -9.29 9.31
CA THR A 149 -5.38 -8.96 7.89
C THR A 149 -4.39 -7.93 7.38
N ALA A 150 -3.42 -7.53 8.21
CA ALA A 150 -2.34 -6.65 7.79
C ALA A 150 -1.29 -7.44 7.01
N LEU A 151 -0.94 -6.94 5.82
CA LEU A 151 0.22 -7.37 5.03
C LEU A 151 1.28 -6.27 5.11
N ASP A 152 2.29 -6.48 5.94
CA ASP A 152 3.28 -5.48 6.31
C ASP A 152 4.51 -5.54 5.39
N PHE A 153 4.72 -4.48 4.60
CA PHE A 153 5.89 -4.35 3.73
C PHE A 153 7.02 -3.50 4.34
N ARG A 154 6.84 -2.98 5.56
CA ARG A 154 7.92 -2.26 6.26
C ARG A 154 9.10 -3.20 6.49
N ARG A 155 10.31 -2.64 6.47
CA ARG A 155 11.58 -3.38 6.67
C ARG A 155 11.80 -4.56 5.71
N LEU A 156 10.95 -4.69 4.69
CA LEU A 156 11.09 -5.74 3.69
C LEU A 156 12.22 -5.42 2.71
N LEU A 157 12.38 -4.15 2.40
CA LEU A 157 13.25 -3.67 1.33
C LEU A 157 14.54 -3.05 1.90
N ALA A 158 15.67 -3.32 1.24
CA ALA A 158 16.92 -2.62 1.47
C ALA A 158 16.94 -1.29 0.65
N SER A 159 17.78 -0.33 1.04
CA SER A 159 17.84 0.99 0.38
C SER A 159 18.13 0.90 -1.12
N ASN A 160 18.95 -0.06 -1.57
CA ASN A 160 19.25 -0.27 -2.99
C ASN A 160 18.12 -0.97 -3.77
N GLU A 161 16.99 -1.24 -3.15
CA GLU A 161 15.79 -1.81 -3.77
C GLU A 161 14.72 -0.77 -4.05
N TYR A 162 15.08 0.52 -3.93
CA TYR A 162 14.29 1.67 -4.35
C TYR A 162 14.95 2.35 -5.54
N ASP A 163 14.15 2.99 -6.39
CA ASP A 163 14.64 3.84 -7.48
C ASP A 163 14.88 5.28 -7.02
N ASP A 164 13.98 5.78 -6.17
CA ASP A 164 13.94 7.20 -5.78
C ASP A 164 13.77 7.43 -4.27
N GLY A 165 13.89 6.38 -3.48
CA GLY A 165 13.72 6.43 -2.03
C GLY A 165 12.28 6.30 -1.54
N VAL A 166 11.31 6.28 -2.45
CA VAL A 166 9.87 6.07 -2.18
C VAL A 166 9.36 4.84 -2.92
N HIS A 167 9.71 4.71 -4.20
CA HIS A 167 9.20 3.67 -5.07
C HIS A 167 10.19 2.52 -5.19
N PRO A 168 9.75 1.28 -4.95
CA PRO A 168 10.57 0.09 -5.13
C PRO A 168 10.96 -0.08 -6.59
N ASN A 169 12.23 -0.45 -6.84
CA ASN A 169 12.68 -0.86 -8.16
C ASN A 169 12.21 -2.30 -8.50
N ILE A 170 12.65 -2.84 -9.64
CA ILE A 170 12.25 -4.18 -10.09
C ILE A 170 12.56 -5.29 -9.06
N TYR A 171 13.61 -5.13 -8.26
CA TYR A 171 13.99 -6.08 -7.21
C TYR A 171 13.12 -5.91 -5.97
N GLY A 172 12.85 -4.67 -5.56
CA GLY A 172 11.94 -4.34 -4.47
C GLY A 172 10.53 -4.85 -4.74
N TYR A 173 9.98 -4.59 -5.93
CA TYR A 173 8.67 -5.12 -6.30
C TYR A 173 8.66 -6.66 -6.40
N ALA A 174 9.76 -7.30 -6.78
CA ALA A 174 9.83 -8.77 -6.75
C ALA A 174 9.76 -9.31 -5.32
N LYS A 175 10.41 -8.65 -4.35
CA LYS A 175 10.31 -9.01 -2.93
C LYS A 175 8.90 -8.80 -2.38
N MET A 176 8.25 -7.67 -2.72
CA MET A 176 6.86 -7.43 -2.33
C MET A 176 5.94 -8.54 -2.86
N ALA A 177 6.10 -8.93 -4.14
CA ALA A 177 5.33 -10.01 -4.72
C ALA A 177 5.52 -11.34 -3.99
N LYS A 178 6.77 -11.70 -3.66
CA LYS A 178 7.09 -12.93 -2.93
C LYS A 178 6.52 -12.92 -1.50
N HIS A 179 6.61 -11.79 -0.81
CA HIS A 179 6.02 -11.64 0.53
C HIS A 179 4.49 -11.78 0.49
N ALA A 180 3.84 -11.11 -0.46
CA ALA A 180 2.41 -11.23 -0.68
C ALA A 180 2.00 -12.66 -1.08
N GLN A 181 2.79 -13.35 -1.91
CA GLN A 181 2.55 -14.74 -2.28
C GLN A 181 2.45 -15.65 -1.05
N THR A 182 3.37 -15.51 -0.10
CA THR A 182 3.36 -16.29 1.15
C THR A 182 2.08 -16.02 1.94
N TYR A 183 1.66 -14.77 2.05
CA TYR A 183 0.43 -14.37 2.74
C TYR A 183 -0.82 -14.98 2.07
N PHE A 184 -0.98 -14.81 0.75
CA PHE A 184 -2.16 -15.28 0.03
C PHE A 184 -2.21 -16.80 -0.12
N ALA A 185 -1.09 -17.50 -0.16
CA ALA A 185 -1.05 -18.95 -0.17
C ALA A 185 -1.53 -19.56 1.17
N SER A 186 -1.13 -18.97 2.29
CA SER A 186 -1.54 -19.44 3.62
C SER A 186 -3.00 -19.12 3.98
N SER A 187 -3.58 -18.10 3.33
CA SER A 187 -4.97 -17.67 3.58
C SER A 187 -6.01 -18.46 2.79
N ASN A 188 -5.59 -19.39 1.94
CA ASN A 188 -6.46 -20.28 1.14
C ASN A 188 -6.54 -21.71 1.70
N SER A 189 -5.86 -21.97 2.83
CA SER A 189 -5.91 -23.23 3.60
C SER A 189 -6.90 -23.14 4.73
#